data_2c2bfcb519f3f6edb3082ddde97c22f2
#
_entry.id   2c2bfcb519f3f6edb3082ddde97c22f2
#
_cell.length_a   1.000
_cell.length_b   1.000
_cell.length_c   1.000
_cell.angle_alpha   90.00
_cell.angle_beta   90.00
_cell.angle_gamma   90.00
#
_symmetry.space_group_name_H-M   'P 1'
#
loop_
_entity.id
_entity.type
_entity.pdbx_description
1 polymer ?
#
loop_
_entity_poly.entity_id
_entity_poly.type
_entity_poly.pdbx_seq_one_letter_code
_entity_poly.pdbx_strand_id
1 'polypeptide(L)'
;MNNTTTRSFNNWQVRTIIYTMVGYALFYFVRKNFSIAMPGLTAEFGISKVSLGLFLTLHGIIYGLSRFVNGIIADRGSAKVVASVGLMLCAVANIIFGVSDFVANWIVVLAAKMGTTLTFSTVLVYCMGIIWVINGYLQGMGIPPFTKIMTHWIHPDELATKMSVWNMSHSIGAGLVFGLCGWVIMPHLGLDMSANAEVVQTITANLGANASYEDVLNFSQHFGAW
;
A
#
# COMPACT_ATOMS: atom_id res chain seq x y z
N MET A 1 -23.71 -29.81 -25.27
CA MET A 1 -22.48 -29.75 -24.41
C MET A 1 -22.74 -30.67 -23.24
N ASN A 2 -21.81 -31.59 -22.92
CA ASN A 2 -21.97 -32.52 -21.79
C ASN A 2 -21.97 -31.77 -20.46
N ASN A 3 -22.90 -32.12 -19.55
CA ASN A 3 -23.02 -31.53 -18.21
C ASN A 3 -21.69 -31.52 -17.41
N THR A 4 -20.82 -32.51 -17.62
CA THR A 4 -19.50 -32.60 -16.99
C THR A 4 -18.52 -31.48 -17.43
N THR A 5 -18.54 -31.14 -18.74
CA THR A 5 -17.67 -30.10 -19.32
C THR A 5 -18.08 -28.72 -18.83
N THR A 6 -19.36 -28.42 -18.75
CA THR A 6 -19.90 -27.16 -18.23
C THR A 6 -19.58 -26.99 -16.74
N ARG A 7 -19.73 -28.05 -15.94
CA ARG A 7 -19.41 -28.05 -14.52
C ARG A 7 -17.90 -27.84 -14.27
N SER A 8 -17.04 -28.43 -15.08
CA SER A 8 -15.60 -28.24 -15.02
C SER A 8 -15.22 -26.80 -15.35
N PHE A 9 -15.79 -26.20 -16.39
CA PHE A 9 -15.55 -24.82 -16.79
C PHE A 9 -15.95 -23.83 -15.67
N ASN A 10 -17.12 -24.00 -15.09
CA ASN A 10 -17.60 -23.15 -14.00
C ASN A 10 -16.66 -23.22 -12.77
N ASN A 11 -16.15 -24.40 -12.43
CA ASN A 11 -15.21 -24.55 -11.33
C ASN A 11 -13.88 -23.81 -11.59
N TRP A 12 -13.35 -23.86 -12.82
CA TRP A 12 -12.16 -23.13 -13.20
C TRP A 12 -12.38 -21.62 -13.23
N GLN A 13 -13.55 -21.17 -13.68
CA GLN A 13 -13.93 -19.76 -13.66
C GLN A 13 -13.95 -19.20 -12.23
N VAL A 14 -14.60 -19.91 -11.29
CA VAL A 14 -14.63 -19.50 -9.87
C VAL A 14 -13.24 -19.46 -9.26
N ARG A 15 -12.40 -20.47 -9.51
CA ARG A 15 -11.00 -20.49 -9.06
C ARG A 15 -10.21 -19.29 -9.60
N THR A 16 -10.38 -18.99 -10.89
CA THR A 16 -9.68 -17.84 -11.51
C THR A 16 -10.12 -16.53 -10.87
N ILE A 17 -11.41 -16.35 -10.60
CA ILE A 17 -11.91 -15.15 -9.89
C ILE A 17 -11.30 -15.07 -8.50
N ILE A 18 -11.31 -16.13 -7.72
CA ILE A 18 -10.76 -16.14 -6.36
C ILE A 18 -9.25 -15.84 -6.38
N TYR A 19 -8.47 -16.49 -7.25
CA TYR A 19 -7.03 -16.25 -7.33
C TYR A 19 -6.69 -14.80 -7.74
N THR A 20 -7.44 -14.24 -8.68
CA THR A 20 -7.24 -12.84 -9.07
C THR A 20 -7.69 -11.87 -7.97
N MET A 21 -8.75 -12.19 -7.21
CA MET A 21 -9.16 -11.42 -6.01
C MET A 21 -8.08 -11.42 -4.95
N VAL A 22 -7.52 -12.59 -4.62
CA VAL A 22 -6.43 -12.71 -3.65
C VAL A 22 -5.20 -11.93 -4.12
N GLY A 23 -4.81 -12.10 -5.39
CA GLY A 23 -3.68 -11.36 -5.96
C GLY A 23 -3.88 -9.84 -5.88
N TYR A 24 -5.07 -9.35 -6.18
CA TYR A 24 -5.37 -7.91 -6.12
C TYR A 24 -5.46 -7.39 -4.68
N ALA A 25 -6.00 -8.18 -3.76
CA ALA A 25 -5.98 -7.87 -2.33
C ALA A 25 -4.55 -7.73 -1.80
N LEU A 26 -3.62 -8.60 -2.23
CA LEU A 26 -2.21 -8.53 -1.87
C LEU A 26 -1.52 -7.26 -2.42
N PHE A 27 -1.87 -6.79 -3.62
CA PHE A 27 -1.40 -5.49 -4.12
C PHE A 27 -1.81 -4.34 -3.19
N TYR A 28 -3.05 -4.37 -2.68
CA TYR A 28 -3.50 -3.37 -1.73
C TYR A 28 -2.89 -3.52 -0.34
N PHE A 29 -2.62 -4.76 0.07
CA PHE A 29 -1.91 -5.03 1.32
C PHE A 29 -0.54 -4.35 1.34
N VAL A 30 0.27 -4.52 0.30
CA VAL A 30 1.61 -3.91 0.21
C VAL A 30 1.59 -2.42 -0.17
N ARG A 31 0.44 -1.85 -0.47
CA ARG A 31 0.27 -0.43 -0.77
C ARG A 31 -0.17 0.40 0.43
N LYS A 32 -1.06 -0.14 1.27
CA LYS A 32 -1.69 0.61 2.36
C LYS A 32 -0.86 0.68 3.63
N ASN A 33 0.16 -0.16 3.78
CA ASN A 33 1.08 -0.16 4.90
C ASN A 33 1.80 1.19 5.09
N PHE A 34 2.12 1.91 4.02
CA PHE A 34 2.77 3.23 4.11
C PHE A 34 1.95 4.25 4.90
N SER A 35 0.63 4.30 4.64
CA SER A 35 -0.25 5.24 5.36
C SER A 35 -0.26 4.99 6.86
N ILE A 36 -0.10 3.73 7.27
CA ILE A 36 -0.03 3.33 8.68
C ILE A 36 1.33 3.67 9.29
N ALA A 37 2.40 3.57 8.49
CA ALA A 37 3.77 3.90 8.93
C ALA A 37 4.02 5.42 9.07
N MET A 38 3.22 6.29 8.43
CA MET A 38 3.46 7.74 8.42
C MET A 38 3.60 8.38 9.80
N PRO A 39 2.75 8.08 10.81
CA PRO A 39 2.92 8.64 12.14
C PRO A 39 4.26 8.24 12.78
N GLY A 40 4.63 6.97 12.66
CA GLY A 40 5.92 6.47 13.16
C GLY A 40 7.12 7.13 12.47
N LEU A 41 7.08 7.30 11.15
CA LEU A 41 8.12 7.97 10.38
C LEU A 41 8.30 9.44 10.80
N THR A 42 7.21 10.11 11.13
CA THR A 42 7.26 11.48 11.64
C THR A 42 7.85 11.53 13.06
N ALA A 43 7.44 10.61 13.94
CA ALA A 43 7.87 10.57 15.33
C ALA A 43 9.34 10.14 15.47
N GLU A 44 9.77 9.12 14.73
CA GLU A 44 11.10 8.52 14.87
C GLU A 44 12.17 9.27 14.08
N PHE A 45 11.87 9.65 12.83
CA PHE A 45 12.86 10.26 11.93
C PHE A 45 12.65 11.76 11.70
N GLY A 46 11.61 12.36 12.29
CA GLY A 46 11.30 13.78 12.11
C GLY A 46 10.91 14.16 10.68
N ILE A 47 10.44 13.18 9.86
CA ILE A 47 10.06 13.45 8.47
C ILE A 47 8.79 14.28 8.46
N SER A 48 8.82 15.40 7.72
CA SER A 48 7.69 16.33 7.68
C SER A 48 6.46 15.69 7.02
N LYS A 49 5.29 16.03 7.51
CA LYS A 49 3.99 15.60 6.90
C LYS A 49 3.89 16.04 5.43
N VAL A 50 4.53 17.18 5.07
CA VAL A 50 4.58 17.67 3.68
C VAL A 50 5.35 16.71 2.79
N SER A 51 6.52 16.22 3.23
CA SER A 51 7.32 15.24 2.48
C SER A 51 6.56 13.92 2.30
N LEU A 52 5.90 13.43 3.36
CA LEU A 52 5.09 12.22 3.30
C LEU A 52 3.87 12.38 2.36
N GLY A 53 3.22 13.54 2.40
CA GLY A 53 2.13 13.88 1.48
C GLY A 53 2.61 13.96 0.02
N LEU A 54 3.81 14.50 -0.22
CA LEU A 54 4.42 14.53 -1.54
C LEU A 54 4.68 13.10 -2.07
N PHE A 55 5.14 12.18 -1.23
CA PHE A 55 5.31 10.78 -1.62
C PHE A 55 4.00 10.14 -2.07
N LEU A 56 2.90 10.36 -1.34
CA LEU A 56 1.58 9.87 -1.73
C LEU A 56 1.12 10.46 -3.07
N THR A 57 1.35 11.74 -3.28
CA THR A 57 0.97 12.44 -4.52
C THR A 57 1.76 11.91 -5.71
N LEU A 58 3.09 11.85 -5.60
CA LEU A 58 3.96 11.31 -6.66
C LEU A 58 3.65 9.84 -6.96
N HIS A 59 3.47 9.01 -5.92
CA HIS A 59 3.05 7.63 -6.06
C HIS A 59 1.73 7.54 -6.84
N GLY A 60 0.73 8.37 -6.51
CA GLY A 60 -0.56 8.38 -7.19
C GLY A 60 -0.47 8.73 -8.67
N ILE A 61 0.32 9.75 -9.01
CA ILE A 61 0.55 10.19 -10.40
C ILE A 61 1.25 9.08 -11.19
N ILE A 62 2.36 8.56 -10.67
CA ILE A 62 3.14 7.50 -11.33
C ILE A 62 2.33 6.22 -11.46
N TYR A 63 1.57 5.83 -10.44
CA TYR A 63 0.64 4.71 -10.49
C TYR A 63 -0.41 4.89 -11.60
N GLY A 64 -1.00 6.07 -11.72
CA GLY A 64 -1.95 6.36 -12.81
C GLY A 64 -1.33 6.20 -14.19
N LEU A 65 -0.17 6.83 -14.43
CA LEU A 65 0.55 6.75 -15.69
C LEU A 65 1.04 5.33 -16.01
N SER A 66 1.53 4.61 -15.00
CA SER A 66 2.07 3.26 -15.17
C SER A 66 1.02 2.26 -15.66
N ARG A 67 -0.27 2.48 -15.35
CA ARG A 67 -1.35 1.61 -15.82
C ARG A 67 -1.46 1.54 -17.35
N PHE A 68 -1.21 2.66 -18.03
CA PHE A 68 -1.23 2.69 -19.49
C PHE A 68 -0.09 1.83 -20.06
N VAL A 69 1.13 2.02 -19.56
CA VAL A 69 2.31 1.26 -19.99
C VAL A 69 2.14 -0.23 -19.67
N ASN A 70 1.75 -0.54 -18.44
CA ASN A 70 1.56 -1.92 -18.00
C ASN A 70 0.34 -2.59 -18.64
N GLY A 71 -0.66 -1.83 -19.09
CA GLY A 71 -1.75 -2.32 -19.93
C GLY A 71 -1.23 -2.86 -21.25
N ILE A 72 -0.40 -2.09 -21.95
CA ILE A 72 0.22 -2.51 -23.22
C ILE A 72 1.10 -3.76 -23.02
N ILE A 73 1.86 -3.81 -21.92
CA ILE A 73 2.69 -4.97 -21.59
C ILE A 73 1.83 -6.21 -21.30
N ALA A 74 0.75 -6.04 -20.55
CA ALA A 74 -0.17 -7.13 -20.23
C ALA A 74 -0.92 -7.62 -21.47
N ASP A 75 -1.24 -6.73 -22.43
CA ASP A 75 -1.93 -7.11 -23.66
C ASP A 75 -1.03 -7.89 -24.62
N ARG A 76 0.24 -7.52 -24.70
CA ARG A 76 1.22 -8.20 -25.56
C ARG A 76 1.83 -9.45 -24.93
N GLY A 77 1.80 -9.55 -23.62
CA GLY A 77 2.42 -10.62 -22.85
C GLY A 77 1.42 -11.52 -22.11
N SER A 78 2.00 -12.34 -21.22
CA SER A 78 1.21 -13.16 -20.30
C SER A 78 0.74 -12.33 -19.11
N ALA A 79 -0.58 -12.10 -19.02
CA ALA A 79 -1.18 -11.36 -17.90
C ALA A 79 -0.84 -11.96 -16.54
N LYS A 80 -0.73 -13.30 -16.42
CA LYS A 80 -0.34 -13.99 -15.20
C LYS A 80 1.10 -13.61 -14.78
N VAL A 81 2.03 -13.62 -15.72
CA VAL A 81 3.43 -13.28 -15.46
C VAL A 81 3.55 -11.82 -15.05
N VAL A 82 2.89 -10.90 -15.76
CA VAL A 82 2.93 -9.46 -15.44
C VAL A 82 2.41 -9.21 -14.03
N ALA A 83 1.25 -9.79 -13.66
CA ALA A 83 0.70 -9.62 -12.32
C ALA A 83 1.61 -10.21 -11.23
N SER A 84 2.15 -11.41 -11.44
CA SER A 84 3.01 -12.08 -10.45
C SER A 84 4.34 -11.36 -10.25
N VAL A 85 4.99 -10.95 -11.34
CA VAL A 85 6.24 -10.17 -11.29
C VAL A 85 5.99 -8.82 -10.64
N GLY A 86 4.90 -8.13 -11.00
CA GLY A 86 4.53 -6.86 -10.40
C GLY A 86 4.35 -6.95 -8.88
N LEU A 87 3.61 -7.97 -8.41
CA LEU A 87 3.40 -8.18 -6.98
C LEU A 87 4.71 -8.50 -6.24
N MET A 88 5.56 -9.35 -6.83
CA MET A 88 6.84 -9.73 -6.27
C MET A 88 7.78 -8.52 -6.15
N LEU A 89 7.85 -7.70 -7.19
CA LEU A 89 8.65 -6.47 -7.17
C LEU A 89 8.10 -5.43 -6.19
N CYS A 90 6.77 -5.32 -6.05
CA CYS A 90 6.16 -4.49 -5.01
C CYS A 90 6.55 -4.95 -3.60
N ALA A 91 6.56 -6.26 -3.36
CA ALA A 91 6.99 -6.81 -2.07
C ALA A 91 8.47 -6.49 -1.79
N VAL A 92 9.34 -6.69 -2.77
CA VAL A 92 10.77 -6.33 -2.67
C VAL A 92 10.94 -4.83 -2.41
N ALA A 93 10.24 -3.97 -3.15
CA ALA A 93 10.29 -2.52 -2.93
C ALA A 93 9.85 -2.13 -1.51
N ASN A 94 8.84 -2.81 -0.95
CA ASN A 94 8.42 -2.56 0.44
C ASN A 94 9.48 -3.03 1.47
N ILE A 95 10.15 -4.15 1.22
CA ILE A 95 11.27 -4.61 2.08
C ILE A 95 12.40 -3.58 2.05
N ILE A 96 12.80 -3.11 0.85
CA ILE A 96 13.85 -2.09 0.72
C ILE A 96 13.42 -0.78 1.37
N PHE A 97 12.15 -0.41 1.28
CA PHE A 97 11.60 0.74 1.97
C PHE A 97 11.71 0.59 3.50
N GLY A 98 11.45 -0.60 4.04
CA GLY A 98 11.56 -0.91 5.47
C GLY A 98 12.98 -0.85 6.03
N VAL A 99 14.01 -1.00 5.18
CA VAL A 99 15.44 -0.89 5.56
C VAL A 99 16.11 0.37 5.03
N SER A 100 15.34 1.38 4.64
CA SER A 100 15.86 2.61 4.03
C SER A 100 16.70 3.47 4.99
N ASP A 101 16.47 3.37 6.30
CA ASP A 101 17.29 3.96 7.36
C ASP A 101 18.73 3.42 7.34
N PHE A 102 18.90 2.12 7.23
CA PHE A 102 20.19 1.47 7.09
C PHE A 102 20.91 1.92 5.82
N VAL A 103 20.19 1.96 4.69
CA VAL A 103 20.74 2.43 3.40
C VAL A 103 21.15 3.90 3.48
N ALA A 104 20.30 4.76 4.07
CA ALA A 104 20.60 6.17 4.24
C ALA A 104 21.84 6.40 5.12
N ASN A 105 21.96 5.69 6.23
CA ASN A 105 23.11 5.77 7.10
C ASN A 105 24.41 5.36 6.38
N TRP A 106 24.36 4.28 5.60
CA TRP A 106 25.50 3.84 4.79
C TRP A 106 25.94 4.90 3.76
N ILE A 107 24.98 5.55 3.10
CA ILE A 107 25.24 6.64 2.14
C ILE A 107 25.89 7.83 2.85
N VAL A 108 25.40 8.24 4.02
CA VAL A 108 25.96 9.34 4.80
C VAL A 108 27.40 9.06 5.21
N VAL A 109 27.68 7.85 5.69
CA VAL A 109 29.04 7.43 6.08
C VAL A 109 29.99 7.43 4.87
N LEU A 110 29.52 6.96 3.70
CA LEU A 110 30.31 6.96 2.47
C LEU A 110 30.59 8.39 2.00
N ALA A 111 29.59 9.28 2.02
CA ALA A 111 29.72 10.69 1.64
C ALA A 111 30.73 11.41 2.54
N ALA A 112 30.70 11.14 3.85
CA ALA A 112 31.65 11.70 4.81
C ALA A 112 33.11 11.28 4.50
N LYS A 113 33.32 10.03 4.09
CA LYS A 113 34.64 9.56 3.63
C LYS A 113 35.12 10.24 2.35
N MET A 114 34.20 10.74 1.53
CA MET A 114 34.49 11.50 0.30
C MET A 114 34.61 13.01 0.54
N GLY A 115 34.59 13.45 1.80
CA GLY A 115 34.68 14.87 2.18
C GLY A 115 33.38 15.68 2.02
N THR A 116 32.25 15.00 1.81
CA THR A 116 30.92 15.64 1.63
C THR A 116 30.07 15.41 2.89
N THR A 117 29.51 16.48 3.44
CA THR A 117 28.59 16.38 4.60
C THR A 117 27.16 16.32 4.10
N LEU A 118 26.49 15.16 4.29
CA LEU A 118 25.07 14.97 4.01
C LEU A 118 24.30 14.77 5.32
N THR A 119 23.16 15.43 5.44
CA THR A 119 22.29 15.25 6.60
C THR A 119 21.52 13.93 6.45
N PHE A 120 21.56 13.09 7.47
CA PHE A 120 20.87 11.78 7.49
C PHE A 120 19.40 11.90 7.10
N SER A 121 18.66 12.83 7.72
CA SER A 121 17.22 13.03 7.44
C SER A 121 16.96 13.35 5.96
N THR A 122 17.81 14.16 5.33
CA THR A 122 17.69 14.49 3.91
C THR A 122 17.90 13.26 3.04
N VAL A 123 18.96 12.50 3.28
CA VAL A 123 19.25 11.27 2.52
C VAL A 123 18.14 10.26 2.70
N LEU A 124 17.64 10.08 3.92
CA LEU A 124 16.53 9.16 4.21
C LEU A 124 15.27 9.54 3.44
N VAL A 125 14.88 10.81 3.44
CA VAL A 125 13.71 11.30 2.70
C VAL A 125 13.84 11.01 1.20
N TYR A 126 15.00 11.27 0.60
CA TYR A 126 15.22 10.95 -0.82
C TYR A 126 15.18 9.46 -1.11
N CYS A 127 15.85 8.63 -0.29
CA CYS A 127 15.83 7.17 -0.44
C CYS A 127 14.40 6.63 -0.38
N MET A 128 13.65 7.00 0.65
CA MET A 128 12.26 6.58 0.83
C MET A 128 11.37 7.07 -0.31
N GLY A 129 11.51 8.33 -0.73
CA GLY A 129 10.74 8.92 -1.81
C GLY A 129 10.97 8.21 -3.14
N ILE A 130 12.21 7.94 -3.51
CA ILE A 130 12.56 7.23 -4.75
C ILE A 130 11.96 5.81 -4.75
N ILE A 131 12.16 5.05 -3.66
CA ILE A 131 11.64 3.69 -3.54
C ILE A 131 10.11 3.70 -3.62
N TRP A 132 9.46 4.67 -2.98
CA TRP A 132 8.00 4.78 -3.00
C TRP A 132 7.43 5.15 -4.37
N VAL A 133 8.13 5.98 -5.15
CA VAL A 133 7.79 6.30 -6.54
C VAL A 133 7.93 5.07 -7.44
N ILE A 134 9.02 4.30 -7.28
CA ILE A 134 9.24 3.03 -7.98
C ILE A 134 8.11 2.06 -7.64
N ASN A 135 7.74 1.93 -6.37
CA ASN A 135 6.61 1.12 -5.93
C ASN A 135 5.31 1.56 -6.62
N GLY A 136 5.08 2.87 -6.79
CA GLY A 136 3.94 3.41 -7.53
C GLY A 136 3.86 2.89 -8.97
N TYR A 137 4.98 2.84 -9.68
CA TYR A 137 5.04 2.24 -11.01
C TYR A 137 4.69 0.74 -11.00
N LEU A 138 5.28 -0.01 -10.08
CA LEU A 138 5.08 -1.46 -9.95
C LEU A 138 3.63 -1.80 -9.55
N GLN A 139 3.00 -0.99 -8.71
CA GLN A 139 1.59 -1.13 -8.35
C GLN A 139 0.65 -1.03 -9.56
N GLY A 140 1.04 -0.28 -10.59
CA GLY A 140 0.30 -0.20 -11.85
C GLY A 140 0.27 -1.50 -12.65
N MET A 141 1.12 -2.48 -12.32
CA MET A 141 1.10 -3.82 -12.92
C MET A 141 -0.04 -4.71 -12.40
N GLY A 142 -0.84 -4.26 -11.43
CA GLY A 142 -1.92 -5.07 -10.84
C GLY A 142 -3.18 -5.09 -11.69
N ILE A 143 -3.84 -3.95 -11.87
CA ILE A 143 -5.17 -3.89 -12.51
C ILE A 143 -5.22 -4.41 -13.94
N PRO A 144 -4.37 -3.95 -14.89
CA PRO A 144 -4.53 -4.32 -16.28
C PRO A 144 -4.50 -5.84 -16.54
N PRO A 145 -3.54 -6.61 -15.98
CA PRO A 145 -3.51 -8.04 -16.22
C PRO A 145 -4.68 -8.78 -15.56
N PHE A 146 -5.13 -8.37 -14.37
CA PHE A 146 -6.28 -9.00 -13.75
C PHE A 146 -7.57 -8.72 -14.52
N THR A 147 -7.77 -7.50 -14.99
CA THR A 147 -8.91 -7.15 -15.85
C THR A 147 -8.90 -7.98 -17.13
N LYS A 148 -7.74 -8.13 -17.80
CA LYS A 148 -7.60 -8.99 -18.99
C LYS A 148 -7.98 -10.45 -18.69
N ILE A 149 -7.53 -11.00 -17.57
CA ILE A 149 -7.90 -12.37 -17.17
C ILE A 149 -9.41 -12.47 -16.96
N MET A 150 -10.00 -11.52 -16.23
CA MET A 150 -11.45 -11.54 -15.94
C MET A 150 -12.29 -11.44 -17.20
N THR A 151 -11.97 -10.54 -18.13
CA THR A 151 -12.70 -10.39 -19.40
C THR A 151 -12.57 -11.62 -20.31
N HIS A 152 -11.50 -12.39 -20.18
CA HIS A 152 -11.29 -13.61 -20.94
C HIS A 152 -12.06 -14.82 -20.39
N TRP A 153 -12.26 -14.88 -19.06
CA TRP A 153 -12.90 -16.01 -18.40
C TRP A 153 -14.39 -15.83 -18.13
N ILE A 154 -14.92 -14.62 -18.23
CA ILE A 154 -16.29 -14.29 -17.84
C ILE A 154 -17.08 -13.86 -19.08
N HIS A 155 -18.29 -14.41 -19.22
CA HIS A 155 -19.20 -14.03 -20.30
C HIS A 155 -19.61 -12.55 -20.16
N PRO A 156 -19.74 -11.79 -21.27
CA PRO A 156 -20.10 -10.37 -21.23
C PRO A 156 -21.33 -10.04 -20.39
N ASP A 157 -22.37 -10.88 -20.42
CA ASP A 157 -23.63 -10.68 -19.68
C ASP A 157 -23.46 -10.71 -18.15
N GLU A 158 -22.43 -11.41 -17.66
CA GLU A 158 -22.15 -11.55 -16.22
C GLU A 158 -20.95 -10.71 -15.78
N LEU A 159 -20.24 -10.12 -16.74
CA LEU A 159 -18.95 -9.46 -16.49
C LEU A 159 -19.09 -8.30 -15.49
N ALA A 160 -20.10 -7.46 -15.65
CA ALA A 160 -20.32 -6.30 -14.79
C ALA A 160 -20.51 -6.72 -13.33
N THR A 161 -21.38 -7.70 -13.07
CA THR A 161 -21.65 -8.19 -11.71
C THR A 161 -20.43 -8.85 -11.08
N LYS A 162 -19.76 -9.75 -11.83
CA LYS A 162 -18.56 -10.46 -11.32
C LYS A 162 -17.39 -9.51 -11.12
N MET A 163 -17.21 -8.49 -11.95
CA MET A 163 -16.21 -7.44 -11.76
C MET A 163 -16.50 -6.56 -10.55
N SER A 164 -17.77 -6.29 -10.26
CA SER A 164 -18.14 -5.55 -9.04
C SER A 164 -17.78 -6.34 -7.79
N VAL A 165 -18.08 -7.63 -7.75
CA VAL A 165 -17.67 -8.53 -6.64
C VAL A 165 -16.15 -8.63 -6.57
N TRP A 166 -15.47 -8.81 -7.70
CA TRP A 166 -14.01 -8.86 -7.75
C TRP A 166 -13.38 -7.58 -7.20
N ASN A 167 -13.97 -6.42 -7.51
CA ASN A 167 -13.45 -5.13 -7.05
C ASN A 167 -13.48 -4.97 -5.53
N MET A 168 -14.34 -5.70 -4.80
CA MET A 168 -14.35 -5.70 -3.33
C MET A 168 -13.03 -6.19 -2.72
N SER A 169 -12.24 -6.96 -3.48
CA SER A 169 -10.96 -7.50 -3.01
C SER A 169 -9.95 -6.43 -2.57
N HIS A 170 -9.99 -5.24 -3.16
CA HIS A 170 -9.12 -4.14 -2.76
C HIS A 170 -9.47 -3.60 -1.35
N SER A 171 -10.75 -3.54 -1.02
CA SER A 171 -11.20 -3.14 0.32
C SER A 171 -10.85 -4.19 1.37
N ILE A 172 -10.98 -5.48 1.00
CA ILE A 172 -10.56 -6.60 1.86
C ILE A 172 -9.05 -6.52 2.12
N GLY A 173 -8.24 -6.33 1.08
CA GLY A 173 -6.79 -6.20 1.20
C GLY A 173 -6.36 -5.00 2.06
N ALA A 174 -7.02 -3.85 1.88
CA ALA A 174 -6.80 -2.67 2.71
C ALA A 174 -7.21 -2.92 4.17
N GLY A 175 -8.39 -3.50 4.40
CA GLY A 175 -8.87 -3.83 5.75
C GLY A 175 -7.97 -4.80 6.49
N LEU A 176 -7.45 -5.82 5.80
CA LEU A 176 -6.50 -6.77 6.38
C LEU A 176 -5.20 -6.10 6.84
N VAL A 177 -4.63 -5.19 6.05
CA VAL A 177 -3.41 -4.50 6.46
C VAL A 177 -3.66 -3.56 7.64
N PHE A 178 -4.78 -2.82 7.65
CA PHE A 178 -5.14 -1.98 8.80
C PHE A 178 -5.33 -2.82 10.07
N GLY A 179 -6.04 -3.95 9.97
CA GLY A 179 -6.24 -4.87 11.09
C GLY A 179 -4.93 -5.46 11.62
N LEU A 180 -4.09 -6.00 10.74
CA LEU A 180 -2.80 -6.58 11.11
C LEU A 180 -1.84 -5.54 11.69
N CYS A 181 -1.72 -4.37 11.05
CA CYS A 181 -0.84 -3.32 11.55
C CYS A 181 -1.35 -2.74 12.87
N GLY A 182 -2.66 -2.53 13.03
CA GLY A 182 -3.23 -2.08 14.30
C GLY A 182 -3.03 -3.08 15.43
N TRP A 183 -3.15 -4.37 15.14
CA TRP A 183 -3.01 -5.41 16.15
C TRP A 183 -1.55 -5.77 16.49
N VAL A 184 -0.66 -5.75 15.50
CA VAL A 184 0.75 -6.16 15.67
C VAL A 184 1.67 -4.96 15.88
N ILE A 185 1.56 -3.92 15.06
CA ILE A 185 2.53 -2.82 15.02
C ILE A 185 2.25 -1.78 16.11
N MET A 186 0.99 -1.41 16.31
CA MET A 186 0.63 -0.39 17.30
C MET A 186 1.08 -0.71 18.72
N PRO A 187 0.86 -1.93 19.26
CA PRO A 187 1.33 -2.28 20.60
C PRO A 187 2.87 -2.30 20.71
N HIS A 188 3.59 -2.68 19.64
CA HIS A 188 5.05 -2.77 19.67
C HIS A 188 5.74 -1.41 19.53
N LEU A 189 5.08 -0.43 18.91
CA LEU A 189 5.59 0.95 18.80
C LEU A 189 5.27 1.81 20.04
N GLY A 190 4.61 1.24 21.06
CA GLY A 190 4.15 2.01 22.21
C GLY A 190 3.13 3.10 21.83
N LEU A 191 2.57 3.02 20.63
CA LEU A 191 1.51 3.89 20.12
C LEU A 191 0.13 3.41 20.61
N ASP A 192 0.07 2.86 21.81
CA ASP A 192 -1.18 2.72 22.52
C ASP A 192 -1.70 4.13 22.79
N MET A 193 -2.60 4.58 21.94
CA MET A 193 -3.15 5.94 21.99
C MET A 193 -3.86 6.22 23.32
N SER A 194 -4.17 5.20 24.11
CA SER A 194 -4.70 5.32 25.46
C SER A 194 -3.64 5.67 26.52
N ALA A 195 -2.35 5.42 26.24
CA ALA A 195 -1.26 5.57 27.21
C ALA A 195 -0.23 6.67 26.88
N ASN A 196 -0.28 7.26 25.69
CA ASN A 196 0.75 8.21 25.26
C ASN A 196 0.31 9.65 25.57
N ALA A 197 0.75 10.18 26.70
CA ALA A 197 0.44 11.54 27.17
C ALA A 197 0.76 12.64 26.12
N GLU A 198 1.75 12.41 25.26
CA GLU A 198 2.17 13.35 24.22
C GLU A 198 1.19 13.37 23.02
N VAL A 199 0.63 12.22 22.64
CA VAL A 199 -0.42 12.12 21.62
C VAL A 199 -1.71 12.73 22.14
N VAL A 200 -2.07 12.45 23.40
CA VAL A 200 -3.23 13.04 24.07
C VAL A 200 -3.06 14.56 24.16
N GLN A 201 -1.88 15.08 24.53
CA GLN A 201 -1.61 16.51 24.56
C GLN A 201 -1.71 17.16 23.17
N THR A 202 -1.19 16.52 22.13
CA THR A 202 -1.27 17.02 20.75
C THR A 202 -2.71 17.06 20.24
N ILE A 203 -3.49 16.03 20.54
CA ILE A 203 -4.91 15.96 20.17
C ILE A 203 -5.71 17.01 21.01
N THR A 204 -5.43 17.11 22.29
CA THR A 204 -6.08 18.11 23.17
C THR A 204 -5.74 19.55 22.77
N ALA A 205 -4.51 19.80 22.32
CA ALA A 205 -4.12 21.11 21.80
C ALA A 205 -4.84 21.47 20.50
N ASN A 206 -5.18 20.47 19.67
CA ASN A 206 -5.91 20.66 18.42
C ASN A 206 -7.44 20.78 18.62
N LEU A 207 -7.99 20.17 19.67
CA LEU A 207 -9.40 20.22 20.02
C LEU A 207 -9.78 21.41 20.93
N GLY A 208 -8.77 22.08 21.51
CA GLY A 208 -8.94 23.18 22.46
C GLY A 208 -8.81 22.75 23.92
N ALA A 209 -8.46 23.70 24.78
CA ALA A 209 -8.08 23.47 26.18
C ALA A 209 -9.18 22.86 27.10
N ASN A 210 -10.40 22.67 26.59
CA ASN A 210 -11.54 22.12 27.33
C ASN A 210 -11.97 20.73 26.83
N ALA A 211 -11.19 20.07 25.98
CA ALA A 211 -11.53 18.74 25.47
C ALA A 211 -11.43 17.70 26.59
N SER A 212 -12.52 16.98 26.83
CA SER A 212 -12.59 15.85 27.75
C SER A 212 -11.80 14.65 27.16
N TYR A 213 -11.33 13.75 28.01
CA TYR A 213 -10.75 12.48 27.60
C TYR A 213 -11.68 11.67 26.67
N GLU A 214 -13.00 11.75 26.89
CA GLU A 214 -14.01 11.14 26.02
C GLU A 214 -14.06 11.78 24.62
N ASP A 215 -13.85 13.10 24.51
CA ASP A 215 -13.79 13.79 23.22
C ASP A 215 -12.56 13.38 22.42
N VAL A 216 -11.43 13.17 23.09
CA VAL A 216 -10.18 12.65 22.49
C VAL A 216 -10.37 11.21 22.01
N LEU A 217 -11.03 10.38 22.79
CA LEU A 217 -11.34 8.99 22.44
C LEU A 217 -12.32 8.90 21.25
N ASN A 218 -13.37 9.69 21.27
CA ASN A 218 -14.35 9.79 20.18
C ASN A 218 -13.71 10.33 18.91
N PHE A 219 -12.84 11.34 19.01
CA PHE A 219 -12.09 11.87 17.88
C PHE A 219 -11.14 10.82 17.29
N SER A 220 -10.42 10.06 18.12
CA SER A 220 -9.52 8.99 17.68
C SER A 220 -10.29 7.85 17.02
N GLN A 221 -11.46 7.49 17.52
CA GLN A 221 -12.31 6.45 16.92
C GLN A 221 -12.94 6.89 15.59
N HIS A 222 -13.30 8.17 15.46
CA HIS A 222 -13.86 8.71 14.20
C HIS A 222 -12.81 8.93 13.13
N PHE A 223 -11.59 9.33 13.48
CA PHE A 223 -10.49 9.51 12.52
C PHE A 223 -9.77 8.20 12.15
N GLY A 224 -9.87 7.17 12.97
CA GLY A 224 -9.39 5.82 12.61
C GLY A 224 -10.31 5.09 11.61
N ALA A 225 -11.48 5.65 11.29
CA ALA A 225 -12.46 5.07 10.37
C ALA A 225 -12.36 5.58 8.91
N TRP A 226 -11.42 6.49 8.60
CA TRP A 226 -11.12 7.02 7.27
C TRP A 226 -9.70 6.64 6.85
#